data_42b4ad2f9915cf43edfac70be1371449
#
_entry.id   42b4ad2f9915cf43edfac70be1371449
#
_cell.length_a   1.000
_cell.length_b   1.000
_cell.length_c   1.000
_cell.angle_alpha   90.00
_cell.angle_beta   90.00
_cell.angle_gamma   90.00
#
_symmetry.space_group_name_H-M   'P 1'
#
loop_
_entity.id
_entity.type
_entity.pdbx_description
1 polymer ?
#
loop_
_entity_poly.entity_id
_entity_poly.type
_entity_poly.pdbx_seq_one_letter_code
_entity_poly.pdbx_strand_id
1 'polypeptide(L)'
;MSCNISGLKKEKCYGCYACYNICPLNAIDMLEDEEGFEYPKVNEEKCINCKRCLRACPSINPPHVNSDTAAYACYAKNQEEHMSSSSGGIFAIIARKILKNKGMVFGAAFDNQMKLGHISIEDNNELYKVKGTKYIQSSIGTTFVKVKENLKKGRMILFSGTPCQIAGLKAFLNEDYDNLLCVDLICHGVPSPGVWKRYLKEQFGSNKVISMQFRNKTRGINDVTLDYTLTNGSVFRE
;
A
#
# COMPACT_ATOMS: atom_id res chain seq x y z
N MET A 1 26.58 17.91 3.93
CA MET A 1 25.21 17.34 3.80
C MET A 1 25.24 16.36 2.64
N SER A 2 24.65 15.18 2.80
CA SER A 2 24.55 14.20 1.71
C SER A 2 23.83 14.81 0.50
N CYS A 3 24.28 14.51 -0.71
CA CYS A 3 23.66 14.98 -1.95
C CYS A 3 22.52 14.07 -2.42
N ASN A 4 22.26 12.98 -1.72
CA ASN A 4 21.22 12.00 -2.02
C ASN A 4 20.60 11.42 -0.74
N ILE A 5 19.67 10.45 -0.88
CA ILE A 5 18.89 9.91 0.22
C ILE A 5 19.68 9.03 1.21
N SER A 6 20.93 8.65 0.89
CA SER A 6 21.76 7.85 1.81
C SER A 6 22.07 8.57 3.12
N GLY A 7 21.94 9.90 3.16
CA GLY A 7 22.08 10.70 4.38
C GLY A 7 20.86 10.71 5.31
N LEU A 8 19.74 10.12 4.91
CA LEU A 8 18.56 10.02 5.77
C LEU A 8 18.77 8.91 6.81
N LYS A 9 18.61 9.26 8.08
CA LYS A 9 18.65 8.27 9.17
C LYS A 9 17.52 7.25 9.00
N LYS A 10 17.83 5.97 9.28
CA LYS A 10 16.90 4.84 9.15
C LYS A 10 15.59 5.07 9.91
N GLU A 11 15.65 5.60 11.13
CA GLU A 11 14.49 5.86 12.01
C GLU A 11 13.54 6.93 11.45
N LYS A 12 13.99 7.70 10.46
CA LYS A 12 13.18 8.71 9.76
C LYS A 12 12.66 8.24 8.41
N CYS A 13 13.02 7.03 7.98
CA CYS A 13 12.59 6.48 6.72
C CYS A 13 11.26 5.71 6.89
N TYR A 14 10.23 6.10 6.15
CA TYR A 14 8.93 5.42 6.17
C TYR A 14 8.83 4.24 5.19
N GLY A 15 9.86 3.96 4.40
CA GLY A 15 9.80 2.93 3.36
C GLY A 15 8.74 3.20 2.28
N CYS A 16 8.46 4.47 1.96
CA CYS A 16 7.37 4.87 1.05
C CYS A 16 7.71 4.76 -0.45
N TYR A 17 8.93 4.43 -0.80
CA TYR A 17 9.43 4.26 -2.19
C TYR A 17 9.43 5.52 -3.07
N ALA A 18 9.15 6.71 -2.55
CA ALA A 18 9.19 7.93 -3.36
C ALA A 18 10.57 8.18 -3.98
N CYS A 19 11.63 8.03 -3.19
CA CYS A 19 13.03 8.18 -3.65
C CYS A 19 13.41 7.14 -4.71
N TYR A 20 12.95 5.91 -4.58
CA TYR A 20 13.13 4.83 -5.55
C TYR A 20 12.49 5.18 -6.91
N ASN A 21 11.19 5.53 -6.88
CA ASN A 21 10.43 5.82 -8.10
C ASN A 21 10.87 7.10 -8.82
N ILE A 22 11.39 8.11 -8.09
CA ILE A 22 11.76 9.40 -8.68
C ILE A 22 13.17 9.39 -9.28
N CYS A 23 13.98 8.35 -9.02
CA CYS A 23 15.36 8.29 -9.49
C CYS A 23 15.40 8.07 -11.00
N PRO A 24 15.94 9.04 -11.81
CA PRO A 24 15.89 8.95 -13.26
C PRO A 24 16.86 7.90 -13.81
N LEU A 25 17.86 7.48 -13.02
CA LEU A 25 18.89 6.52 -13.41
C LEU A 25 18.74 5.17 -12.71
N ASN A 26 17.64 4.94 -11.98
CA ASN A 26 17.43 3.73 -11.19
C ASN A 26 18.65 3.41 -10.30
N ALA A 27 19.23 4.46 -9.68
CA ALA A 27 20.41 4.35 -8.83
C ALA A 27 20.03 4.07 -7.35
N ILE A 28 18.78 3.76 -7.06
CA ILE A 28 18.30 3.49 -5.70
C ILE A 28 17.60 2.14 -5.70
N ASP A 29 18.09 1.22 -4.89
CA ASP A 29 17.43 -0.05 -4.60
C ASP A 29 16.78 0.00 -3.22
N MET A 30 15.69 -0.75 -3.02
CA MET A 30 15.06 -0.93 -1.72
C MET A 30 15.51 -2.30 -1.18
N LEU A 31 16.32 -2.30 -0.13
CA LEU A 31 16.88 -3.52 0.45
C LEU A 31 16.30 -3.80 1.83
N GLU A 32 15.99 -5.07 2.08
CA GLU A 32 15.55 -5.56 3.39
C GLU A 32 16.69 -5.45 4.41
N ASP A 33 16.37 -4.99 5.60
CA ASP A 33 17.27 -5.03 6.75
C ASP A 33 17.07 -6.34 7.55
N GLU A 34 17.76 -6.45 8.69
CA GLU A 34 17.69 -7.63 9.58
C GLU A 34 16.28 -7.89 10.14
N GLU A 35 15.46 -6.86 10.25
CA GLU A 35 14.06 -6.95 10.69
C GLU A 35 13.09 -7.20 9.53
N GLY A 36 13.56 -7.11 8.28
CA GLY A 36 12.80 -7.32 7.06
C GLY A 36 12.03 -6.09 6.58
N PHE A 37 12.37 -4.89 7.07
CA PHE A 37 11.91 -3.64 6.47
C PHE A 37 12.80 -3.25 5.28
N GLU A 38 12.20 -2.66 4.25
CA GLU A 38 12.92 -2.22 3.07
C GLU A 38 13.33 -0.74 3.18
N TYR A 39 14.63 -0.49 2.98
CA TYR A 39 15.24 0.85 3.02
C TYR A 39 16.01 1.18 1.75
N PRO A 40 16.08 2.47 1.34
CA PRO A 40 16.78 2.87 0.13
C PRO A 40 18.30 2.72 0.29
N LYS A 41 18.93 2.03 -0.65
CA LYS A 41 20.38 1.99 -0.83
C LYS A 41 20.75 2.62 -2.15
N VAL A 42 21.64 3.60 -2.13
CA VAL A 42 22.09 4.31 -3.33
C VAL A 42 23.28 3.61 -3.93
N ASN A 43 23.25 3.38 -5.25
CA ASN A 43 24.41 3.01 -6.02
C ASN A 43 25.14 4.32 -6.42
N GLU A 44 26.27 4.60 -5.74
CA GLU A 44 26.99 5.85 -5.90
C GLU A 44 27.64 6.00 -7.30
N GLU A 45 27.95 4.88 -7.98
CA GLU A 45 28.49 4.90 -9.34
C GLU A 45 27.49 5.39 -10.39
N LYS A 46 26.18 5.09 -10.15
CA LYS A 46 25.07 5.54 -11.00
C LYS A 46 24.51 6.91 -10.59
N CYS A 47 24.77 7.32 -9.36
CA CYS A 47 24.15 8.51 -8.79
C CYS A 47 24.80 9.79 -9.31
N ILE A 48 24.02 10.62 -10.01
CA ILE A 48 24.47 11.95 -10.50
C ILE A 48 24.21 13.10 -9.50
N ASN A 49 23.86 12.80 -8.28
CA ASN A 49 23.62 13.77 -7.20
C ASN A 49 22.59 14.87 -7.54
N CYS A 50 21.56 14.55 -8.34
CA CYS A 50 20.52 15.48 -8.79
C CYS A 50 19.52 15.92 -7.69
N LYS A 51 19.61 15.36 -6.49
CA LYS A 51 18.77 15.66 -5.30
C LYS A 51 17.26 15.41 -5.46
N ARG A 52 16.80 14.77 -6.53
CA ARG A 52 15.38 14.46 -6.73
C ARG A 52 14.83 13.59 -5.61
N CYS A 53 15.58 12.59 -5.16
CA CYS A 53 15.21 11.71 -4.04
C CYS A 53 15.03 12.46 -2.72
N LEU A 54 15.81 13.50 -2.45
CA LEU A 54 15.64 14.35 -1.28
C LEU A 54 14.36 15.19 -1.39
N ARG A 55 14.11 15.80 -2.56
CA ARG A 55 12.89 16.60 -2.78
C ARG A 55 11.61 15.78 -2.67
N ALA A 56 11.62 14.55 -3.16
CA ALA A 56 10.46 13.65 -3.11
C ALA A 56 10.29 12.93 -1.76
N CYS A 57 11.19 13.14 -0.80
CA CYS A 57 11.09 12.45 0.50
C CYS A 57 10.12 13.16 1.45
N PRO A 58 8.97 12.55 1.82
CA PRO A 58 8.00 13.18 2.72
C PRO A 58 8.50 13.33 4.16
N SER A 59 9.55 12.60 4.55
CA SER A 59 10.19 12.79 5.85
C SER A 59 11.08 14.05 5.89
N ILE A 60 11.62 14.44 4.76
CA ILE A 60 12.44 15.67 4.61
C ILE A 60 11.54 16.86 4.28
N ASN A 61 10.57 16.66 3.39
CA ASN A 61 9.61 17.65 2.93
C ASN A 61 8.19 17.16 3.23
N PRO A 62 7.70 17.33 4.47
CA PRO A 62 6.37 16.88 4.84
C PRO A 62 5.30 17.59 4.01
N PRO A 63 4.21 16.90 3.63
CA PRO A 63 3.12 17.52 2.89
C PRO A 63 2.42 18.59 3.73
N HIS A 64 1.82 19.57 3.06
CA HIS A 64 0.94 20.53 3.71
C HIS A 64 -0.28 19.79 4.30
N VAL A 65 -0.59 20.10 5.56
CA VAL A 65 -1.81 19.61 6.22
C VAL A 65 -2.94 20.61 5.93
N ASN A 66 -4.01 20.11 5.33
CA ASN A 66 -5.22 20.94 5.16
C ASN A 66 -5.98 20.98 6.50
N SER A 67 -6.32 22.18 6.99
CA SER A 67 -7.06 22.38 8.23
C SER A 67 -8.57 22.16 8.07
N ASP A 68 -9.09 22.31 6.85
CA ASP A 68 -10.53 22.21 6.56
C ASP A 68 -10.89 20.76 6.21
N THR A 69 -11.22 19.98 7.25
CA THR A 69 -11.58 18.58 7.10
C THR A 69 -13.00 18.33 7.58
N ALA A 70 -13.87 17.86 6.68
CA ALA A 70 -15.20 17.36 7.05
C ALA A 70 -15.12 15.90 7.50
N ALA A 71 -15.79 15.55 8.59
CA ALA A 71 -15.86 14.20 9.11
C ALA A 71 -17.25 13.60 8.87
N TYR A 72 -17.28 12.37 8.37
CA TYR A 72 -18.51 11.63 8.10
C TYR A 72 -18.44 10.23 8.71
N ALA A 73 -19.48 9.79 9.40
CA ALA A 73 -19.69 8.40 9.78
C ALA A 73 -20.61 7.74 8.74
N CYS A 74 -20.08 6.77 8.00
CA CYS A 74 -20.84 6.11 6.93
C CYS A 74 -20.47 4.63 6.75
N TYR A 75 -21.41 3.87 6.19
CA TYR A 75 -21.22 2.46 5.84
C TYR A 75 -22.01 2.10 4.58
N ALA A 76 -21.67 0.99 3.95
CA ALA A 76 -22.34 0.47 2.78
C ALA A 76 -23.76 0.02 3.13
N LYS A 77 -24.79 0.51 2.41
CA LYS A 77 -26.18 0.07 2.57
C LYS A 77 -26.40 -1.39 2.18
N ASN A 78 -25.59 -1.87 1.20
CA ASN A 78 -25.58 -3.29 0.83
C ASN A 78 -24.90 -4.08 1.96
N GLN A 79 -25.66 -5.01 2.59
CA GLN A 79 -25.20 -5.79 3.73
C GLN A 79 -24.02 -6.71 3.38
N GLU A 80 -24.03 -7.33 2.21
CA GLU A 80 -22.95 -8.19 1.74
C GLU A 80 -21.65 -7.40 1.62
N GLU A 81 -21.68 -6.20 1.01
CA GLU A 81 -20.53 -5.33 0.90
C GLU A 81 -20.01 -4.87 2.27
N HIS A 82 -20.92 -4.53 3.17
CA HIS A 82 -20.56 -4.14 4.53
C HIS A 82 -19.88 -5.29 5.30
N MET A 83 -20.46 -6.49 5.25
CA MET A 83 -19.95 -7.67 5.95
C MET A 83 -18.62 -8.16 5.38
N SER A 84 -18.46 -8.14 4.06
CA SER A 84 -17.22 -8.55 3.37
C SER A 84 -16.11 -7.50 3.37
N SER A 85 -16.31 -6.34 3.99
CA SER A 85 -15.32 -5.27 4.15
C SER A 85 -14.79 -5.21 5.58
N SER A 86 -13.55 -4.76 5.76
CA SER A 86 -12.92 -4.65 7.09
C SER A 86 -13.59 -3.60 8.01
N SER A 87 -14.22 -2.58 7.42
CA SER A 87 -14.94 -1.51 8.13
C SER A 87 -16.29 -1.26 7.46
N GLY A 88 -16.66 -0.01 7.20
CA GLY A 88 -17.94 0.37 6.60
C GLY A 88 -18.11 0.03 5.11
N GLY A 89 -17.09 -0.41 4.39
CA GLY A 89 -17.18 -0.79 2.97
C GLY A 89 -17.05 0.36 1.97
N ILE A 90 -16.72 1.57 2.41
CA ILE A 90 -16.68 2.76 1.55
C ILE A 90 -15.61 2.65 0.47
N PHE A 91 -14.43 2.10 0.79
CA PHE A 91 -13.38 1.86 -0.23
C PHE A 91 -13.92 1.05 -1.41
N ALA A 92 -14.63 -0.05 -1.14
CA ALA A 92 -15.17 -0.91 -2.18
C ALA A 92 -16.22 -0.21 -3.05
N ILE A 93 -17.08 0.63 -2.46
CA ILE A 93 -18.07 1.43 -3.20
C ILE A 93 -17.38 2.41 -4.15
N ILE A 94 -16.36 3.12 -3.67
CA ILE A 94 -15.59 4.07 -4.48
C ILE A 94 -14.85 3.32 -5.59
N ALA A 95 -14.17 2.22 -5.26
CA ALA A 95 -13.43 1.40 -6.21
C ALA A 95 -14.33 0.87 -7.34
N ARG A 96 -15.52 0.34 -7.03
CA ARG A 96 -16.50 -0.11 -8.03
C ARG A 96 -16.92 1.01 -8.97
N LYS A 97 -17.13 2.22 -8.44
CA LYS A 97 -17.47 3.40 -9.27
C LYS A 97 -16.34 3.75 -10.25
N ILE A 98 -15.10 3.72 -9.78
CA ILE A 98 -13.92 3.97 -10.62
C ILE A 98 -13.78 2.91 -11.71
N LEU A 99 -13.86 1.61 -11.35
CA LEU A 99 -13.75 0.48 -12.28
C LEU A 99 -14.88 0.47 -13.33
N LYS A 100 -16.13 0.75 -12.91
CA LYS A 100 -17.28 0.87 -13.82
C LYS A 100 -17.05 1.93 -14.90
N ASN A 101 -16.32 2.99 -14.59
CA ASN A 101 -15.97 4.08 -15.50
C ASN A 101 -14.63 3.84 -16.22
N LYS A 102 -14.17 2.59 -16.34
CA LYS A 102 -12.91 2.20 -16.99
C LYS A 102 -11.66 2.85 -16.38
N GLY A 103 -11.77 3.27 -15.11
CA GLY A 103 -10.64 3.72 -14.32
C GLY A 103 -9.78 2.55 -13.84
N MET A 104 -8.80 2.86 -12.99
CA MET A 104 -7.88 1.87 -12.42
C MET A 104 -7.79 2.08 -10.91
N VAL A 105 -7.73 0.98 -10.16
CA VAL A 105 -7.62 1.00 -8.70
C VAL A 105 -6.29 0.39 -8.29
N PHE A 106 -5.55 1.08 -7.42
CA PHE A 106 -4.32 0.63 -6.82
C PHE A 106 -4.53 0.37 -5.33
N GLY A 107 -4.03 -0.74 -4.85
CA GLY A 107 -4.12 -1.11 -3.43
C GLY A 107 -3.23 -2.28 -3.08
N ALA A 108 -3.09 -2.55 -1.78
CA ALA A 108 -2.25 -3.62 -1.27
C ALA A 108 -2.92 -4.99 -1.49
N ALA A 109 -2.17 -5.96 -2.00
CA ALA A 109 -2.60 -7.34 -2.22
C ALA A 109 -1.46 -8.32 -1.92
N PHE A 110 -1.83 -9.53 -1.49
CA PHE A 110 -0.88 -10.63 -1.35
C PHE A 110 -0.62 -11.31 -2.70
N ASP A 111 0.62 -11.68 -2.92
CA ASP A 111 1.00 -12.59 -3.99
C ASP A 111 0.86 -14.07 -3.56
N ASN A 112 1.20 -14.98 -4.47
CA ASN A 112 1.15 -16.44 -4.20
C ASN A 112 2.15 -16.92 -3.14
N GLN A 113 3.06 -16.07 -2.69
CA GLN A 113 4.02 -16.33 -1.61
C GLN A 113 3.65 -15.61 -0.31
N MET A 114 2.45 -15.01 -0.25
CA MET A 114 1.98 -14.18 0.86
C MET A 114 2.88 -12.96 1.14
N LYS A 115 3.61 -12.49 0.14
CA LYS A 115 4.29 -11.20 0.17
C LYS A 115 3.28 -10.10 -0.19
N LEU A 116 3.25 -9.04 0.62
CA LEU A 116 2.33 -7.93 0.43
C LEU A 116 2.94 -6.85 -0.46
N GLY A 117 2.27 -6.50 -1.53
CA GLY A 117 2.68 -5.43 -2.43
C GLY A 117 1.51 -4.64 -2.98
N HIS A 118 1.77 -3.46 -3.54
CA HIS A 118 0.73 -2.71 -4.26
C HIS A 118 0.60 -3.23 -5.68
N ILE A 119 -0.64 -3.50 -6.06
CA ILE A 119 -1.02 -3.89 -7.42
C ILE A 119 -2.04 -2.93 -7.99
N SER A 120 -2.26 -2.99 -9.28
CA SER A 120 -3.39 -2.33 -9.96
C SER A 120 -4.40 -3.37 -10.43
N ILE A 121 -5.67 -3.00 -10.34
CA ILE A 121 -6.78 -3.76 -10.92
C ILE A 121 -7.57 -2.87 -11.87
N GLU A 122 -8.18 -3.46 -12.89
CA GLU A 122 -9.01 -2.79 -13.91
C GLU A 122 -10.40 -3.43 -14.04
N ASP A 123 -10.57 -4.63 -13.46
CA ASP A 123 -11.82 -5.37 -13.44
C ASP A 123 -12.39 -5.44 -12.02
N ASN A 124 -13.71 -5.28 -11.92
CA ASN A 124 -14.45 -5.40 -10.68
C ASN A 124 -14.33 -6.81 -10.05
N ASN A 125 -14.15 -7.84 -10.86
CA ASN A 125 -13.92 -9.21 -10.40
C ASN A 125 -12.59 -9.38 -9.64
N GLU A 126 -11.66 -8.44 -9.80
CA GLU A 126 -10.38 -8.44 -9.09
C GLU A 126 -10.40 -7.63 -7.78
N LEU A 127 -11.51 -6.93 -7.49
CA LEU A 127 -11.61 -6.03 -6.32
C LEU A 127 -11.31 -6.75 -5.00
N TYR A 128 -11.64 -8.04 -4.89
CA TYR A 128 -11.37 -8.84 -3.69
C TYR A 128 -9.88 -8.88 -3.32
N LYS A 129 -8.96 -8.74 -4.29
CA LYS A 129 -7.50 -8.76 -4.06
C LYS A 129 -7.03 -7.57 -3.24
N VAL A 130 -7.56 -6.37 -3.53
CA VAL A 130 -7.17 -5.11 -2.88
C VAL A 130 -8.12 -4.67 -1.77
N LYS A 131 -9.27 -5.33 -1.65
CA LYS A 131 -10.25 -5.12 -0.59
C LYS A 131 -9.78 -5.73 0.73
N GLY A 132 -10.18 -5.14 1.84
CA GLY A 132 -9.82 -5.62 3.17
C GLY A 132 -8.47 -5.10 3.65
N THR A 133 -8.37 -4.85 4.95
CA THR A 133 -7.15 -4.38 5.61
C THR A 133 -6.09 -5.48 5.66
N LYS A 134 -4.84 -5.13 5.47
CA LYS A 134 -3.67 -5.99 5.64
C LYS A 134 -2.70 -5.27 6.57
N TYR A 135 -2.43 -5.85 7.74
CA TYR A 135 -1.61 -5.23 8.79
C TYR A 135 -0.13 -5.60 8.65
N ILE A 136 0.44 -5.37 7.47
CA ILE A 136 1.85 -5.62 7.16
C ILE A 136 2.32 -4.51 6.23
N GLN A 137 3.62 -4.18 6.24
CA GLN A 137 4.17 -3.24 5.28
C GLN A 137 4.04 -3.80 3.86
N SER A 138 3.44 -3.02 2.96
CA SER A 138 3.33 -3.36 1.54
C SER A 138 4.42 -2.68 0.73
N SER A 139 5.08 -3.44 -0.13
CA SER A 139 6.02 -2.91 -1.11
C SER A 139 5.28 -2.13 -2.21
N ILE A 140 5.71 -0.92 -2.50
CA ILE A 140 5.16 -0.10 -3.59
C ILE A 140 5.77 -0.50 -4.93
N GLY A 141 7.02 -0.97 -4.94
CA GLY A 141 7.74 -1.24 -6.18
C GLY A 141 7.72 -0.03 -7.12
N THR A 142 7.41 -0.27 -8.40
CA THR A 142 7.30 0.76 -9.45
C THR A 142 5.88 1.30 -9.63
N THR A 143 4.99 1.07 -8.68
CA THR A 143 3.55 1.40 -8.78
C THR A 143 3.32 2.90 -9.03
N PHE A 144 4.12 3.79 -8.46
CA PHE A 144 3.99 5.23 -8.68
C PHE A 144 4.23 5.64 -10.14
N VAL A 145 5.18 4.98 -10.81
CA VAL A 145 5.43 5.21 -12.25
C VAL A 145 4.18 4.81 -13.05
N LYS A 146 3.60 3.63 -12.77
CA LYS A 146 2.38 3.16 -13.43
C LYS A 146 1.19 4.09 -13.19
N VAL A 147 1.05 4.63 -11.97
CA VAL A 147 0.04 5.66 -11.65
C VAL A 147 0.23 6.88 -12.55
N LYS A 148 1.43 7.45 -12.60
CA LYS A 148 1.74 8.65 -13.40
C LYS A 148 1.45 8.45 -14.89
N GLU A 149 1.84 7.31 -15.44
CA GLU A 149 1.58 6.97 -16.84
C GLU A 149 0.09 6.93 -17.19
N ASN A 150 -0.73 6.36 -16.29
CA ASN A 150 -2.16 6.26 -16.52
C ASN A 150 -2.90 7.58 -16.28
N LEU A 151 -2.46 8.39 -15.32
CA LEU A 151 -2.96 9.75 -15.12
C LEU A 151 -2.76 10.61 -16.38
N LYS A 152 -1.57 10.54 -16.98
CA LYS A 152 -1.25 11.25 -18.24
C LYS A 152 -2.09 10.79 -19.43
N LYS A 153 -2.59 9.55 -19.40
CA LYS A 153 -3.54 9.02 -20.39
C LYS A 153 -5.00 9.45 -20.12
N GLY A 154 -5.24 10.30 -19.12
CA GLY A 154 -6.57 10.77 -18.73
C GLY A 154 -7.41 9.74 -17.98
N ARG A 155 -6.85 8.61 -17.53
CA ARG A 155 -7.60 7.61 -16.77
C ARG A 155 -7.86 8.09 -15.35
N MET A 156 -9.07 7.84 -14.85
CA MET A 156 -9.38 8.04 -13.44
C MET A 156 -8.66 6.98 -12.59
N ILE A 157 -7.91 7.42 -11.59
CA ILE A 157 -7.12 6.56 -10.70
C ILE A 157 -7.64 6.68 -9.27
N LEU A 158 -7.87 5.54 -8.63
CA LEU A 158 -7.99 5.43 -7.19
C LEU A 158 -6.71 4.79 -6.66
N PHE A 159 -6.00 5.49 -5.78
CA PHE A 159 -4.85 4.95 -5.07
C PHE A 159 -5.14 4.89 -3.57
N SER A 160 -5.09 3.67 -3.00
CA SER A 160 -5.24 3.46 -1.56
C SER A 160 -3.93 3.00 -0.95
N GLY A 161 -3.55 3.61 0.19
CA GLY A 161 -2.31 3.28 0.89
C GLY A 161 -2.28 3.86 2.30
N THR A 162 -1.16 3.73 2.97
CA THR A 162 -0.90 4.40 4.24
C THR A 162 -0.58 5.88 4.02
N PRO A 163 -0.70 6.76 5.03
CA PRO A 163 -0.41 8.20 4.85
C PRO A 163 0.98 8.49 4.28
N CYS A 164 2.00 7.73 4.68
CA CYS A 164 3.36 7.89 4.15
C CYS A 164 3.45 7.48 2.67
N GLN A 165 2.69 6.47 2.23
CA GLN A 165 2.64 6.04 0.83
C GLN A 165 1.90 7.06 -0.03
N ILE A 166 0.79 7.64 0.47
CA ILE A 166 0.07 8.73 -0.22
C ILE A 166 0.95 9.98 -0.32
N ALA A 167 1.63 10.36 0.77
CA ALA A 167 2.57 11.48 0.76
C ALA A 167 3.71 11.23 -0.24
N GLY A 168 4.24 10.01 -0.26
CA GLY A 168 5.28 9.59 -1.22
C GLY A 168 4.81 9.67 -2.67
N LEU A 169 3.58 9.21 -2.97
CA LEU A 169 3.00 9.30 -4.31
C LEU A 169 2.84 10.76 -4.75
N LYS A 170 2.24 11.61 -3.90
CA LYS A 170 2.06 13.04 -4.21
C LYS A 170 3.39 13.75 -4.44
N ALA A 171 4.40 13.48 -3.60
CA ALA A 171 5.74 14.04 -3.77
C ALA A 171 6.46 13.54 -5.05
N PHE A 172 6.23 12.28 -5.45
CA PHE A 172 6.72 11.73 -6.72
C PHE A 172 6.04 12.38 -7.93
N LEU A 173 4.72 12.57 -7.88
CA LEU A 173 3.96 13.20 -8.96
C LEU A 173 4.38 14.66 -9.13
N ASN A 174 4.57 15.38 -8.02
CA ASN A 174 4.97 16.80 -7.95
C ASN A 174 4.02 17.76 -8.71
N GLU A 175 2.78 17.34 -8.89
CA GLU A 175 1.68 18.10 -9.52
C GLU A 175 0.34 17.50 -9.07
N ASP A 176 -0.72 18.28 -9.07
CA ASP A 176 -2.06 17.82 -8.79
C ASP A 176 -2.74 17.29 -10.07
N TYR A 177 -3.57 16.26 -9.90
CA TYR A 177 -4.31 15.60 -10.98
C TYR A 177 -5.79 15.51 -10.60
N ASP A 178 -6.68 16.12 -11.37
CA ASP A 178 -8.15 16.03 -11.16
C ASP A 178 -8.68 14.59 -11.32
N ASN A 179 -7.94 13.75 -12.02
CA ASN A 179 -8.27 12.35 -12.24
C ASN A 179 -7.56 11.39 -11.26
N LEU A 180 -7.02 11.90 -10.13
CA LEU A 180 -6.46 11.10 -9.03
C LEU A 180 -7.27 11.25 -7.76
N LEU A 181 -7.82 10.15 -7.27
CA LEU A 181 -8.39 10.05 -5.93
C LEU A 181 -7.46 9.24 -5.03
N CYS A 182 -6.96 9.86 -3.96
CA CYS A 182 -6.19 9.18 -2.93
C CYS A 182 -7.08 8.84 -1.73
N VAL A 183 -6.98 7.61 -1.23
CA VAL A 183 -7.63 7.15 0.00
C VAL A 183 -6.56 6.59 0.91
N ASP A 184 -6.26 7.30 1.98
CA ASP A 184 -5.34 6.81 2.99
C ASP A 184 -6.07 6.18 4.18
N LEU A 185 -5.33 5.39 4.94
CA LEU A 185 -5.77 4.70 6.13
C LEU A 185 -5.21 5.42 7.35
N ILE A 186 -5.97 5.47 8.45
CA ILE A 186 -5.39 5.82 9.75
C ILE A 186 -4.40 4.71 10.13
N CYS A 187 -3.12 5.06 10.21
CA CYS A 187 -2.04 4.12 10.41
C CYS A 187 -1.27 4.44 11.70
N HIS A 188 -1.10 3.42 12.56
CA HIS A 188 -0.33 3.48 13.80
C HIS A 188 1.06 2.83 13.66
N GLY A 189 1.40 2.35 12.48
CA GLY A 189 2.58 1.54 12.18
C GLY A 189 2.20 0.20 11.59
N VAL A 190 3.20 -0.55 11.15
CA VAL A 190 3.04 -1.87 10.52
C VAL A 190 4.14 -2.82 10.98
N PRO A 191 3.86 -4.10 11.17
CA PRO A 191 4.90 -5.12 11.30
C PRO A 191 5.73 -5.22 10.01
N SER A 192 6.96 -5.65 10.17
CA SER A 192 7.83 -5.89 9.01
C SER A 192 7.38 -7.12 8.21
N PRO A 193 7.68 -7.18 6.91
CA PRO A 193 7.53 -8.39 6.12
C PRO A 193 8.33 -9.59 6.67
N GLY A 194 9.48 -9.34 7.33
CA GLY A 194 10.29 -10.37 7.98
C GLY A 194 9.58 -11.02 9.16
N VAL A 195 8.97 -10.23 10.05
CA VAL A 195 8.15 -10.74 11.16
C VAL A 195 6.98 -11.55 10.62
N TRP A 196 6.30 -11.07 9.58
CA TRP A 196 5.21 -11.77 8.94
C TRP A 196 5.62 -13.13 8.38
N LYS A 197 6.71 -13.18 7.62
CA LYS A 197 7.26 -14.40 7.05
C LYS A 197 7.63 -15.43 8.12
N ARG A 198 8.24 -14.94 9.21
CA ARG A 198 8.60 -15.79 10.36
C ARG A 198 7.36 -16.33 11.06
N TYR A 199 6.37 -15.51 11.32
CA TYR A 199 5.09 -15.92 11.91
C TYR A 199 4.43 -17.03 11.09
N LEU A 200 4.28 -16.86 9.77
CA LEU A 200 3.69 -17.89 8.90
C LEU A 200 4.45 -19.21 8.97
N LYS A 201 5.79 -19.14 9.02
CA LYS A 201 6.64 -20.34 9.12
C LYS A 201 6.47 -21.06 10.48
N GLU A 202 6.40 -20.30 11.56
CA GLU A 202 6.26 -20.86 12.92
C GLU A 202 4.86 -21.44 13.16
N GLN A 203 3.80 -20.79 12.68
CA GLN A 203 2.41 -21.23 12.89
C GLN A 203 2.00 -22.39 11.96
N PHE A 204 2.41 -22.37 10.72
CA PHE A 204 1.91 -23.29 9.69
C PHE A 204 2.96 -24.28 9.17
N GLY A 205 4.24 -24.07 9.47
CA GLY A 205 5.33 -24.96 9.08
C GLY A 205 5.40 -25.18 7.56
N SER A 206 5.19 -26.43 7.13
CA SER A 206 5.13 -26.82 5.71
C SER A 206 3.76 -26.53 5.05
N ASN A 207 2.71 -26.31 5.83
CA ASN A 207 1.38 -25.99 5.30
C ASN A 207 1.40 -24.56 4.76
N LYS A 208 1.17 -24.41 3.47
CA LYS A 208 1.22 -23.11 2.82
C LYS A 208 -0.12 -22.39 3.00
N VAL A 209 -0.07 -21.18 3.55
CA VAL A 209 -1.20 -20.23 3.52
C VAL A 209 -1.34 -19.69 2.10
N ILE A 210 -2.54 -19.75 1.55
CA ILE A 210 -2.86 -19.27 0.20
C ILE A 210 -3.76 -18.04 0.18
N SER A 211 -4.45 -17.78 1.30
CA SER A 211 -5.32 -16.62 1.47
C SER A 211 -5.45 -16.28 2.94
N MET A 212 -5.66 -15.02 3.24
CA MET A 212 -6.00 -14.59 4.59
C MET A 212 -6.91 -13.38 4.61
N GLN A 213 -7.66 -13.25 5.70
CA GLN A 213 -8.54 -12.13 5.96
C GLN A 213 -8.36 -11.65 7.41
N PHE A 214 -7.79 -10.46 7.59
CA PHE A 214 -7.46 -9.92 8.92
C PHE A 214 -8.68 -9.51 9.77
N ARG A 215 -9.79 -9.21 9.15
CA ARG A 215 -11.00 -8.76 9.85
C ARG A 215 -12.22 -9.45 9.25
N ASN A 216 -12.27 -10.76 9.42
CA ASN A 216 -13.45 -11.52 9.05
C ASN A 216 -14.58 -11.25 10.03
N LYS A 217 -15.77 -10.91 9.53
CA LYS A 217 -16.94 -10.58 10.33
C LYS A 217 -17.96 -11.73 10.42
N THR A 218 -17.55 -12.95 10.14
CA THR A 218 -18.44 -14.13 10.16
C THR A 218 -19.12 -14.30 11.54
N ARG A 219 -18.44 -13.91 12.62
CA ARG A 219 -19.00 -13.91 13.98
C ARG A 219 -19.75 -12.63 14.34
N GLY A 220 -19.71 -11.61 13.50
CA GLY A 220 -20.34 -10.31 13.74
C GLY A 220 -19.37 -9.14 13.58
N ILE A 221 -19.92 -7.92 13.59
CA ILE A 221 -19.14 -6.68 13.38
C ILE A 221 -18.18 -6.42 14.56
N ASN A 222 -18.58 -6.83 15.76
CA ASN A 222 -17.82 -6.59 17.00
C ASN A 222 -16.93 -7.77 17.39
N ASP A 223 -17.07 -8.92 16.72
CA ASP A 223 -16.27 -10.14 16.95
C ASP A 223 -15.56 -10.54 15.65
N VAL A 224 -14.56 -9.75 15.29
CA VAL A 224 -13.78 -9.99 14.05
C VAL A 224 -12.66 -10.99 14.31
N THR A 225 -12.48 -11.91 13.36
CA THR A 225 -11.46 -12.94 13.40
C THR A 225 -10.40 -12.73 12.34
N LEU A 226 -9.27 -13.39 12.53
CA LEU A 226 -8.20 -13.53 11.56
C LEU A 226 -8.28 -14.94 10.96
N ASP A 227 -8.66 -15.01 9.68
CA ASP A 227 -8.86 -16.29 8.99
C ASP A 227 -7.72 -16.54 8.00
N TYR A 228 -7.17 -17.76 8.02
CA TYR A 228 -6.16 -18.26 7.08
C TYR A 228 -6.73 -19.44 6.30
N THR A 229 -6.58 -19.44 4.99
CA THR A 229 -6.89 -20.60 4.15
C THR A 229 -5.59 -21.29 3.74
N LEU A 230 -5.50 -22.59 3.99
CA LEU A 230 -4.33 -23.40 3.67
C LEU A 230 -4.49 -24.11 2.32
N THR A 231 -3.38 -24.61 1.77
CA THR A 231 -3.37 -25.34 0.48
C THR A 231 -4.24 -26.60 0.47
N ASN A 232 -4.48 -27.23 1.61
CA ASN A 232 -5.39 -28.37 1.75
C ASN A 232 -6.87 -27.99 1.85
N GLY A 233 -7.21 -26.72 1.73
CA GLY A 233 -8.56 -26.17 1.82
C GLY A 233 -9.05 -25.94 3.26
N SER A 234 -8.27 -26.30 4.29
CA SER A 234 -8.67 -26.02 5.68
C SER A 234 -8.58 -24.52 5.99
N VAL A 235 -9.47 -24.05 6.86
CA VAL A 235 -9.49 -22.68 7.37
C VAL A 235 -9.09 -22.69 8.84
N PHE A 236 -8.02 -22.01 9.16
CA PHE A 236 -7.58 -21.74 10.52
C PHE A 236 -8.09 -20.36 10.94
N ARG A 237 -8.61 -20.23 12.15
CA ARG A 237 -9.24 -18.99 12.64
C ARG A 237 -8.75 -18.64 14.04
N GLU A 238 -8.31 -17.39 14.21
CA GLU A 238 -7.93 -16.76 15.47
C GLU A 238 -8.88 -15.61 15.85
#